data_45ec310d027f56f6bdc2948914301de9
#
_entry.id   45ec310d027f56f6bdc2948914301de9
#
_cell.length_a   1.000
_cell.length_b   1.000
_cell.length_c   1.000
_cell.angle_alpha   90.00
_cell.angle_beta   90.00
_cell.angle_gamma   90.00
#
_symmetry.space_group_name_H-M   'P 1'
#
loop_
_entity.id
_entity.type
_entity.pdbx_description
1 polymer ?
#
loop_
_entity_poly.entity_id
_entity_poly.type
_entity_poly.pdbx_seq_one_letter_code
_entity_poly.pdbx_strand_id
1 'polypeptide(L)'
;MTKIIKKILLCPPDYFQIRYQINPWMKNNRINKVRAQSQWQKLVNIYQKLNIQIKIIKPRKNLPDMVFTADQGLVKNNLVVLANFRHYQRQPEAEIYQAWFENQGFHVLRLPKSHYFEGGDALESGSKIIVGHGFRTSPQSPTIIAKLTKAPVVSLKLIDPRFYHLDTCLFVLNPKTAFYYPAAFDQVSIKKLTSLFPKLIRLPKKEAGNLVANSLNTDHQVITQRGAPFFRKELTRLGYQTHQVDIDEFTKAGGGIHCLTITTETN
;
A
#
# COMPACT_ATOMS: atom_id res chain seq x y z
N MET A 1 -9.00 17.59 -8.83
CA MET A 1 -10.11 16.80 -8.29
C MET A 1 -9.56 15.89 -7.21
N THR A 2 -10.32 15.65 -6.14
CA THR A 2 -9.99 14.68 -5.11
C THR A 2 -10.24 13.25 -5.65
N LYS A 3 -9.36 12.31 -5.31
CA LYS A 3 -9.52 10.89 -5.68
C LYS A 3 -10.70 10.31 -4.91
N ILE A 4 -11.71 9.79 -5.63
CA ILE A 4 -12.84 9.07 -5.03
C ILE A 4 -12.70 7.60 -5.41
N ILE A 5 -12.53 6.75 -4.40
CA ILE A 5 -12.46 5.31 -4.59
C ILE A 5 -13.88 4.77 -4.77
N LYS A 6 -14.13 4.09 -5.88
CA LYS A 6 -15.41 3.44 -6.18
C LYS A 6 -15.39 1.96 -5.88
N LYS A 7 -14.26 1.30 -6.16
CA LYS A 7 -14.16 -0.16 -6.03
C LYS A 7 -12.79 -0.58 -5.50
N ILE A 8 -12.79 -1.55 -4.62
CA ILE A 8 -11.58 -2.16 -4.06
C ILE A 8 -11.66 -3.68 -4.12
N LEU A 9 -10.48 -4.31 -4.12
CA LEU A 9 -10.32 -5.74 -3.91
C LEU A 9 -9.69 -5.99 -2.54
N LEU A 10 -10.28 -6.90 -1.78
CA LEU A 10 -9.79 -7.37 -0.48
C LEU A 10 -9.61 -8.89 -0.50
N CYS A 11 -8.75 -9.40 0.37
CA CYS A 11 -8.59 -10.83 0.64
C CYS A 11 -8.85 -11.09 2.13
N PRO A 12 -9.79 -11.99 2.51
CA PRO A 12 -10.03 -12.34 3.90
C PRO A 12 -8.81 -12.97 4.57
N PRO A 13 -8.59 -12.75 5.89
CA PRO A 13 -7.42 -13.23 6.62
C PRO A 13 -7.54 -14.69 7.10
N ASP A 14 -8.32 -15.55 6.43
CA ASP A 14 -8.62 -16.92 6.87
C ASP A 14 -7.35 -17.76 7.09
N TYR A 15 -6.33 -17.52 6.28
CA TYR A 15 -5.04 -18.21 6.34
C TYR A 15 -3.88 -17.30 6.74
N PHE A 16 -4.17 -16.06 7.15
CA PHE A 16 -3.16 -15.11 7.56
C PHE A 16 -2.41 -15.59 8.80
N GLN A 17 -1.10 -15.68 8.69
CA GLN A 17 -0.19 -16.06 9.77
C GLN A 17 1.27 -15.78 9.37
N ILE A 18 2.15 -15.60 10.33
CA ILE A 18 3.60 -15.47 10.07
C ILE A 18 4.20 -16.89 10.01
N ARG A 19 4.58 -17.34 8.81
CA ARG A 19 5.22 -18.64 8.55
C ARG A 19 6.70 -18.52 8.21
N TYR A 20 7.14 -17.31 7.87
CA TYR A 20 8.50 -16.98 7.45
C TYR A 20 8.77 -15.54 7.84
N GLN A 21 10.03 -15.10 7.69
CA GLN A 21 10.44 -13.74 8.02
C GLN A 21 11.06 -13.09 6.78
N ILE A 22 10.34 -12.17 6.16
CA ILE A 22 10.77 -11.42 4.97
C ILE A 22 10.83 -9.91 5.20
N ASN A 23 10.55 -9.48 6.42
CA ASN A 23 10.73 -8.10 6.89
C ASN A 23 10.93 -8.09 8.42
N PRO A 24 11.47 -6.99 9.01
CA PRO A 24 11.76 -6.91 10.45
C PRO A 24 10.53 -7.02 11.35
N TRP A 25 9.33 -6.68 10.87
CA TRP A 25 8.08 -6.73 11.67
C TRP A 25 7.68 -8.17 12.02
N MET A 26 7.97 -9.11 11.16
CA MET A 26 7.61 -10.52 11.35
C MET A 26 8.42 -11.22 12.46
N LYS A 27 9.54 -10.60 12.89
CA LYS A 27 10.44 -11.21 13.88
C LYS A 27 9.74 -11.35 15.22
N ASN A 28 9.71 -12.60 15.75
CA ASN A 28 9.14 -12.94 17.06
C ASN A 28 7.64 -12.59 17.23
N ASN A 29 6.92 -12.34 16.14
CA ASN A 29 5.50 -12.05 16.17
C ASN A 29 4.64 -13.28 15.83
N ARG A 30 3.44 -13.33 16.41
CA ARG A 30 2.40 -14.33 16.12
C ARG A 30 1.06 -13.64 15.92
N ILE A 31 0.28 -14.15 14.98
CA ILE A 31 -1.03 -13.62 14.65
C ILE A 31 -2.11 -14.31 15.50
N ASN A 32 -2.94 -13.50 16.15
CA ASN A 32 -4.20 -13.93 16.70
C ASN A 32 -5.26 -13.92 15.58
N LYS A 33 -5.62 -15.07 15.05
CA LYS A 33 -6.51 -15.20 13.90
C LYS A 33 -7.91 -14.63 14.15
N VAL A 34 -8.47 -14.86 15.33
CA VAL A 34 -9.81 -14.36 15.69
C VAL A 34 -9.80 -12.83 15.71
N ARG A 35 -8.75 -12.25 16.29
CA ARG A 35 -8.59 -10.80 16.32
C ARG A 35 -8.34 -10.22 14.93
N ALA A 36 -7.49 -10.85 14.11
CA ALA A 36 -7.25 -10.43 12.72
C ALA A 36 -8.56 -10.43 11.91
N GLN A 37 -9.38 -11.48 12.03
CA GLN A 37 -10.69 -11.56 11.38
C GLN A 37 -11.62 -10.41 11.84
N SER A 38 -11.69 -10.15 13.15
CA SER A 38 -12.48 -9.05 13.70
C SER A 38 -12.00 -7.67 13.20
N GLN A 39 -10.69 -7.45 13.15
CA GLN A 39 -10.10 -6.20 12.66
C GLN A 39 -10.38 -5.99 11.17
N TRP A 40 -10.21 -7.03 10.37
CA TRP A 40 -10.53 -7.00 8.95
C TRP A 40 -12.02 -6.69 8.71
N GLN A 41 -12.92 -7.33 9.45
CA GLN A 41 -14.36 -7.06 9.32
C GLN A 41 -14.71 -5.61 9.69
N LYS A 42 -14.06 -5.01 10.70
CA LYS A 42 -14.24 -3.60 11.03
C LYS A 42 -13.79 -2.67 9.89
N LEU A 43 -12.69 -3.01 9.22
CA LEU A 43 -12.23 -2.27 8.04
C LEU A 43 -13.24 -2.39 6.88
N VAL A 44 -13.75 -3.60 6.62
CA VAL A 44 -14.84 -3.83 5.64
C VAL A 44 -16.05 -2.97 5.93
N ASN A 45 -16.49 -2.91 7.19
CA ASN A 45 -17.65 -2.11 7.60
C ASN A 45 -17.43 -0.60 7.37
N ILE A 46 -16.18 -0.10 7.50
CA ILE A 46 -15.86 1.30 7.17
C ILE A 46 -16.02 1.53 5.67
N TYR A 47 -15.48 0.65 4.82
CA TYR A 47 -15.62 0.76 3.37
C TYR A 47 -17.08 0.75 2.92
N GLN A 48 -17.89 -0.13 3.50
CA GLN A 48 -19.35 -0.18 3.24
C GLN A 48 -20.06 1.13 3.62
N LYS A 49 -19.74 1.69 4.80
CA LYS A 49 -20.27 3.00 5.24
C LYS A 49 -19.87 4.16 4.32
N LEU A 50 -18.74 4.05 3.65
CA LEU A 50 -18.26 5.02 2.66
C LEU A 50 -18.78 4.73 1.24
N ASN A 51 -19.72 3.78 1.09
CA ASN A 51 -20.31 3.36 -0.19
C ASN A 51 -19.26 2.88 -1.22
N ILE A 52 -18.15 2.30 -0.75
CA ILE A 52 -17.12 1.71 -1.60
C ILE A 52 -17.52 0.28 -1.95
N GLN A 53 -17.59 -0.04 -3.23
CA GLN A 53 -17.87 -1.41 -3.69
C GLN A 53 -16.67 -2.32 -3.36
N ILE A 54 -16.96 -3.44 -2.69
CA ILE A 54 -15.95 -4.40 -2.29
C ILE A 54 -16.04 -5.65 -3.17
N LYS A 55 -14.91 -6.02 -3.77
CA LYS A 55 -14.68 -7.33 -4.38
C LYS A 55 -13.81 -8.17 -3.46
N ILE A 56 -14.04 -9.46 -3.44
CA ILE A 56 -13.29 -10.40 -2.60
C ILE A 56 -12.57 -11.41 -3.48
N ILE A 57 -11.29 -11.62 -3.23
CA ILE A 57 -10.55 -12.75 -3.77
C ILE A 57 -10.48 -13.86 -2.73
N LYS A 58 -10.66 -15.10 -3.16
CA LYS A 58 -10.63 -16.25 -2.25
C LYS A 58 -9.20 -16.53 -1.77
N PRO A 59 -8.93 -16.51 -0.45
CA PRO A 59 -7.61 -16.76 0.09
C PRO A 59 -7.16 -18.22 -0.15
N ARG A 60 -5.85 -18.47 -0.12
CA ARG A 60 -5.25 -19.80 -0.30
C ARG A 60 -4.48 -20.24 0.93
N LYS A 61 -4.66 -21.47 1.37
CA LYS A 61 -4.11 -22.05 2.62
C LYS A 61 -2.58 -21.88 2.73
N ASN A 62 -1.85 -21.96 1.63
CA ASN A 62 -0.39 -21.92 1.63
C ASN A 62 0.20 -20.54 1.31
N LEU A 63 -0.65 -19.51 1.15
CA LEU A 63 -0.26 -18.15 0.78
C LEU A 63 -0.79 -17.16 1.83
N PRO A 64 -0.14 -17.11 3.02
CA PRO A 64 -0.65 -16.33 4.15
C PRO A 64 -0.66 -14.82 3.89
N ASP A 65 0.22 -14.30 3.03
CA ASP A 65 0.35 -12.88 2.75
C ASP A 65 -0.57 -12.38 1.63
N MET A 66 -1.41 -13.25 1.03
CA MET A 66 -2.45 -12.84 0.07
C MET A 66 -3.37 -11.74 0.63
N VAL A 67 -3.50 -11.63 1.94
CA VAL A 67 -4.27 -10.58 2.61
C VAL A 67 -3.78 -9.16 2.27
N PHE A 68 -2.50 -9.00 1.93
CA PHE A 68 -1.90 -7.74 1.51
C PHE A 68 -2.10 -7.52 0.01
N THR A 69 -3.33 -7.16 -0.35
CA THR A 69 -3.77 -7.07 -1.76
C THR A 69 -3.08 -5.94 -2.52
N ALA A 70 -2.69 -4.84 -1.88
CA ALA A 70 -1.98 -3.74 -2.54
C ALA A 70 -0.61 -4.15 -3.09
N ASP A 71 0.04 -5.16 -2.46
CA ASP A 71 1.35 -5.63 -2.90
C ASP A 71 1.31 -6.34 -4.25
N GLN A 72 0.12 -6.77 -4.70
CA GLN A 72 -0.07 -7.61 -5.88
C GLN A 72 0.12 -6.87 -7.21
N GLY A 73 0.14 -5.54 -7.18
CA GLY A 73 0.41 -4.76 -8.38
C GLY A 73 -0.05 -3.30 -8.30
N LEU A 74 0.27 -2.56 -9.33
CA LEU A 74 -0.20 -1.19 -9.55
C LEU A 74 -1.36 -1.22 -10.52
N VAL A 75 -2.53 -0.78 -10.08
CA VAL A 75 -3.71 -0.60 -10.94
C VAL A 75 -3.76 0.86 -11.42
N LYS A 76 -3.85 1.05 -12.74
CA LYS A 76 -4.01 2.36 -13.37
C LYS A 76 -5.03 2.25 -14.51
N ASN A 77 -6.20 2.87 -14.33
CA ASN A 77 -7.33 2.69 -15.25
C ASN A 77 -7.66 1.20 -15.44
N ASN A 78 -7.69 0.71 -16.69
CA ASN A 78 -7.92 -0.71 -17.01
C ASN A 78 -6.62 -1.53 -17.12
N LEU A 79 -5.50 -1.01 -16.63
CA LEU A 79 -4.20 -1.65 -16.71
C LEU A 79 -3.71 -2.05 -15.32
N VAL A 80 -3.11 -3.24 -15.21
CA VAL A 80 -2.43 -3.69 -13.99
C VAL A 80 -0.98 -4.02 -14.35
N VAL A 81 -0.05 -3.36 -13.68
CA VAL A 81 1.34 -3.81 -13.64
C VAL A 81 1.45 -4.80 -12.47
N LEU A 82 1.50 -6.08 -12.80
CA LEU A 82 1.46 -7.17 -11.81
C LEU A 82 2.77 -7.25 -11.03
N ALA A 83 2.68 -7.62 -9.77
CA ALA A 83 3.85 -7.86 -8.93
C ALA A 83 4.74 -8.98 -9.50
N ASN A 84 6.04 -8.78 -9.39
CA ASN A 84 7.08 -9.79 -9.52
C ASN A 84 7.82 -9.85 -8.19
N PHE A 85 7.32 -10.68 -7.28
CA PHE A 85 7.79 -10.74 -5.89
C PHE A 85 9.24 -11.15 -5.79
N ARG A 86 10.03 -10.41 -5.01
CA ARG A 86 11.41 -10.73 -4.71
C ARG A 86 11.53 -12.02 -3.88
N HIS A 87 10.64 -12.19 -2.91
CA HIS A 87 10.64 -13.36 -2.03
C HIS A 87 9.83 -14.50 -2.64
N TYR A 88 10.45 -15.67 -2.80
CA TYR A 88 9.85 -16.84 -3.45
C TYR A 88 8.57 -17.31 -2.74
N GLN A 89 8.45 -17.05 -1.43
CA GLN A 89 7.28 -17.41 -0.64
C GLN A 89 6.00 -16.74 -1.15
N ARG A 90 6.12 -15.55 -1.75
CA ARG A 90 5.00 -14.78 -2.26
C ARG A 90 4.79 -14.90 -3.78
N GLN A 91 5.76 -15.43 -4.51
CA GLN A 91 5.68 -15.52 -5.98
C GLN A 91 4.41 -16.23 -6.49
N PRO A 92 3.92 -17.34 -5.87
CA PRO A 92 2.69 -17.98 -6.31
C PRO A 92 1.42 -17.12 -6.15
N GLU A 93 1.45 -16.07 -5.33
CA GLU A 93 0.31 -15.15 -5.20
C GLU A 93 0.03 -14.42 -6.52
N ALA A 94 1.07 -14.04 -7.26
CA ALA A 94 0.97 -13.27 -8.50
C ALA A 94 0.10 -13.97 -9.56
N GLU A 95 0.21 -15.29 -9.72
CA GLU A 95 -0.58 -16.06 -10.69
C GLU A 95 -2.08 -16.04 -10.34
N ILE A 96 -2.41 -16.12 -9.05
CA ILE A 96 -3.80 -16.10 -8.58
C ILE A 96 -4.42 -14.73 -8.81
N TYR A 97 -3.65 -13.67 -8.51
CA TYR A 97 -4.11 -12.30 -8.72
C TYR A 97 -4.17 -11.93 -10.20
N GLN A 98 -3.25 -12.43 -11.04
CA GLN A 98 -3.33 -12.26 -12.48
C GLN A 98 -4.65 -12.81 -13.02
N ALA A 99 -4.95 -14.08 -12.71
CA ALA A 99 -6.19 -14.71 -13.17
C ALA A 99 -7.43 -13.92 -12.70
N TRP A 100 -7.39 -13.40 -11.48
CA TRP A 100 -8.47 -12.57 -10.96
C TRP A 100 -8.61 -11.26 -11.77
N PHE A 101 -7.51 -10.52 -12.00
CA PHE A 101 -7.54 -9.27 -12.76
C PHE A 101 -8.02 -9.48 -14.21
N GLU A 102 -7.51 -10.51 -14.89
CA GLU A 102 -7.92 -10.86 -16.26
C GLU A 102 -9.43 -11.19 -16.33
N ASN A 103 -9.94 -11.95 -15.36
CA ASN A 103 -11.37 -12.26 -15.25
C ASN A 103 -12.25 -11.02 -14.94
N GLN A 104 -11.67 -9.94 -14.40
CA GLN A 104 -12.37 -8.67 -14.24
C GLN A 104 -12.19 -7.73 -15.45
N GLY A 105 -11.52 -8.18 -16.53
CA GLY A 105 -11.33 -7.43 -17.75
C GLY A 105 -10.13 -6.47 -17.73
N PHE A 106 -9.22 -6.57 -16.77
CA PHE A 106 -8.00 -5.77 -16.75
C PHE A 106 -6.98 -6.28 -17.76
N HIS A 107 -6.26 -5.36 -18.38
CA HIS A 107 -5.07 -5.68 -19.15
C HIS A 107 -3.86 -5.81 -18.21
N VAL A 108 -3.36 -7.04 -18.04
CA VAL A 108 -2.27 -7.34 -17.09
C VAL A 108 -0.93 -7.30 -17.82
N LEU A 109 -0.02 -6.49 -17.28
CA LEU A 109 1.36 -6.36 -17.75
C LEU A 109 2.32 -6.87 -16.67
N ARG A 110 3.43 -7.47 -17.12
CA ARG A 110 4.49 -7.96 -16.24
C ARG A 110 5.82 -7.29 -16.55
N LEU A 111 6.64 -7.09 -15.53
CA LEU A 111 8.04 -6.74 -15.70
C LEU A 111 8.83 -7.99 -16.20
N PRO A 112 10.00 -7.80 -16.85
CA PRO A 112 10.94 -8.90 -17.08
C PRO A 112 11.29 -9.63 -15.77
N LYS A 113 11.42 -10.95 -15.81
CA LYS A 113 11.63 -11.79 -14.61
C LYS A 113 12.85 -11.38 -13.75
N SER A 114 13.84 -10.73 -14.34
CA SER A 114 15.02 -10.21 -13.66
C SER A 114 14.80 -8.95 -12.82
N HIS A 115 13.62 -8.35 -12.90
CA HIS A 115 13.30 -7.08 -12.23
C HIS A 115 12.11 -7.26 -11.29
N TYR A 116 12.38 -7.17 -10.00
CA TYR A 116 11.34 -7.28 -8.96
C TYR A 116 10.51 -6.00 -8.88
N PHE A 117 9.22 -6.18 -8.58
CA PHE A 117 8.29 -5.11 -8.29
C PHE A 117 7.18 -5.63 -7.37
N GLU A 118 6.87 -4.89 -6.31
CA GLU A 118 5.74 -5.14 -5.42
C GLU A 118 4.89 -3.87 -5.34
N GLY A 119 3.55 -4.02 -5.41
CA GLY A 119 2.62 -2.88 -5.54
C GLY A 119 2.65 -1.89 -4.39
N GLY A 120 3.00 -2.32 -3.16
CA GLY A 120 3.21 -1.43 -2.02
C GLY A 120 4.31 -0.38 -2.21
N ASP A 121 5.16 -0.55 -3.22
CA ASP A 121 6.16 0.43 -3.64
C ASP A 121 5.63 1.45 -4.67
N ALA A 122 4.36 1.39 -5.09
CA ALA A 122 3.82 2.28 -6.11
C ALA A 122 2.63 3.11 -5.58
N LEU A 123 2.78 4.43 -5.54
CA LEU A 123 1.75 5.36 -5.12
C LEU A 123 1.44 6.37 -6.24
N GLU A 124 0.16 6.64 -6.46
CA GLU A 124 -0.26 7.66 -7.42
C GLU A 124 -0.30 9.07 -6.79
N SER A 125 0.12 10.07 -7.56
CA SER A 125 0.02 11.49 -7.22
C SER A 125 -0.37 12.30 -8.45
N GLY A 126 -1.67 12.52 -8.63
CA GLY A 126 -2.22 13.10 -9.86
C GLY A 126 -1.91 12.23 -11.07
N SER A 127 -1.28 12.79 -12.10
CA SER A 127 -0.85 12.04 -13.29
C SER A 127 0.45 11.24 -13.10
N LYS A 128 1.17 11.47 -12.00
CA LYS A 128 2.46 10.84 -11.71
C LYS A 128 2.31 9.59 -10.87
N ILE A 129 3.25 8.66 -11.04
CA ILE A 129 3.44 7.50 -10.18
C ILE A 129 4.74 7.71 -9.40
N ILE A 130 4.72 7.51 -8.09
CA ILE A 130 5.90 7.52 -7.23
C ILE A 130 6.24 6.06 -6.95
N VAL A 131 7.47 5.66 -7.23
CA VAL A 131 7.90 4.26 -7.04
C VAL A 131 9.09 4.21 -6.08
N GLY A 132 8.92 3.51 -4.97
CA GLY A 132 9.98 3.14 -4.03
C GLY A 132 10.84 2.01 -4.58
N HIS A 133 12.11 1.96 -4.18
CA HIS A 133 12.99 0.83 -4.44
C HIS A 133 14.06 0.69 -3.34
N GLY A 134 14.71 -0.47 -3.28
CA GLY A 134 15.80 -0.72 -2.33
C GLY A 134 15.67 -2.07 -1.63
N PHE A 135 14.48 -2.45 -1.17
CA PHE A 135 14.27 -3.71 -0.45
C PHE A 135 13.51 -4.76 -1.27
N ARG A 136 12.37 -4.37 -1.86
CA ARG A 136 11.45 -5.25 -2.58
C ARG A 136 11.46 -5.01 -4.08
N THR A 137 11.41 -3.76 -4.49
CA THR A 137 11.43 -3.34 -5.89
C THR A 137 12.85 -3.05 -6.34
N SER A 138 13.21 -3.53 -7.53
CA SER A 138 14.53 -3.32 -8.15
C SER A 138 14.73 -1.86 -8.56
N PRO A 139 15.96 -1.31 -8.50
CA PRO A 139 16.22 0.08 -8.87
C PRO A 139 15.85 0.46 -10.32
N GLN A 140 15.82 -0.52 -11.22
CA GLN A 140 15.46 -0.34 -12.64
C GLN A 140 13.95 -0.39 -12.89
N SER A 141 13.19 -0.99 -11.99
CA SER A 141 11.73 -1.18 -12.14
C SER A 141 10.95 0.12 -12.33
N PRO A 142 11.29 1.27 -11.69
CA PRO A 142 10.60 2.54 -11.95
C PRO A 142 10.62 2.96 -13.42
N THR A 143 11.74 2.77 -14.13
CA THR A 143 11.87 3.10 -15.56
C THR A 143 11.02 2.17 -16.43
N ILE A 144 10.95 0.89 -16.07
CA ILE A 144 10.12 -0.10 -16.78
C ILE A 144 8.63 0.23 -16.55
N ILE A 145 8.23 0.54 -15.32
CA ILE A 145 6.86 0.93 -14.98
C ILE A 145 6.44 2.18 -15.76
N ALA A 146 7.32 3.19 -15.89
CA ALA A 146 7.04 4.38 -16.70
C ALA A 146 6.73 4.03 -18.17
N LYS A 147 7.48 3.09 -18.76
CA LYS A 147 7.25 2.62 -20.14
C LYS A 147 5.92 1.85 -20.25
N LEU A 148 5.64 0.94 -19.32
CA LEU A 148 4.43 0.12 -19.33
C LEU A 148 3.16 0.96 -19.11
N THR A 149 3.20 1.91 -18.20
CA THR A 149 2.03 2.74 -17.84
C THR A 149 1.89 3.99 -18.69
N LYS A 150 2.91 4.36 -19.47
CA LYS A 150 3.01 5.63 -20.21
C LYS A 150 2.79 6.85 -19.31
N ALA A 151 3.12 6.74 -18.02
CA ALA A 151 2.98 7.79 -17.02
C ALA A 151 4.34 8.27 -16.51
N PRO A 152 4.47 9.54 -16.13
CA PRO A 152 5.67 10.04 -15.46
C PRO A 152 5.91 9.32 -14.14
N VAL A 153 7.11 8.79 -13.92
CA VAL A 153 7.49 8.08 -12.69
C VAL A 153 8.56 8.84 -11.93
N VAL A 154 8.36 9.02 -10.63
CA VAL A 154 9.35 9.55 -9.69
C VAL A 154 9.89 8.40 -8.86
N SER A 155 11.18 8.10 -9.01
CA SER A 155 11.86 7.01 -8.29
C SER A 155 12.44 7.52 -6.97
N LEU A 156 12.17 6.79 -5.86
CA LEU A 156 12.64 7.10 -4.50
C LEU A 156 13.36 5.88 -3.91
N LYS A 157 14.53 6.10 -3.30
CA LYS A 157 15.31 5.05 -2.63
C LYS A 157 14.94 4.97 -1.15
N LEU A 158 14.54 3.78 -0.70
CA LEU A 158 14.31 3.45 0.70
C LEU A 158 15.59 2.92 1.35
N ILE A 159 15.89 3.36 2.58
CA ILE A 159 17.13 3.01 3.28
C ILE A 159 16.92 2.38 4.67
N ASP A 160 15.70 2.42 5.21
CA ASP A 160 15.36 1.77 6.49
C ASP A 160 14.56 0.49 6.24
N PRO A 161 15.07 -0.70 6.59
CA PRO A 161 14.39 -1.97 6.30
C PRO A 161 13.06 -2.16 7.04
N ARG A 162 12.75 -1.34 8.05
CA ARG A 162 11.43 -1.32 8.68
C ARG A 162 10.36 -0.76 7.75
N PHE A 163 10.77 0.11 6.83
CA PHE A 163 9.92 0.72 5.81
C PHE A 163 10.29 0.15 4.44
N TYR A 164 10.06 -1.14 4.29
CA TYR A 164 10.50 -1.93 3.14
C TYR A 164 9.65 -1.70 1.87
N HIS A 165 8.47 -1.09 2.00
CA HIS A 165 7.62 -0.56 0.93
C HIS A 165 7.38 0.93 1.10
N LEU A 166 7.13 1.62 -0.01
CA LEU A 166 6.90 3.05 -0.04
C LEU A 166 5.65 3.46 0.76
N ASP A 167 4.58 2.69 0.66
CA ASP A 167 3.30 2.94 1.36
C ASP A 167 3.41 2.83 2.88
N THR A 168 4.49 2.25 3.41
CA THR A 168 4.73 2.19 4.86
C THR A 168 5.31 3.48 5.43
N CYS A 169 5.87 4.36 4.59
CA CYS A 169 6.57 5.59 5.03
C CYS A 169 6.20 6.86 4.26
N LEU A 170 5.37 6.76 3.22
CA LEU A 170 4.82 7.88 2.46
C LEU A 170 3.31 7.72 2.30
N PHE A 171 2.56 8.74 2.71
CA PHE A 171 1.12 8.84 2.47
C PHE A 171 0.85 10.05 1.56
N VAL A 172 0.37 9.79 0.36
CA VAL A 172 -0.02 10.83 -0.59
C VAL A 172 -1.47 11.21 -0.32
N LEU A 173 -1.68 12.38 0.29
CA LEU A 173 -3.04 12.88 0.57
C LEU A 173 -3.72 13.43 -0.69
N ASN A 174 -2.97 14.19 -1.47
CA ASN A 174 -3.38 14.72 -2.77
C ASN A 174 -2.12 15.19 -3.55
N PRO A 175 -2.22 15.66 -4.81
CA PRO A 175 -1.04 16.03 -5.59
C PRO A 175 -0.18 17.19 -5.02
N LYS A 176 -0.67 17.92 -4.02
CA LYS A 176 0.04 19.03 -3.38
C LYS A 176 0.52 18.71 -1.96
N THR A 177 0.00 17.66 -1.33
CA THR A 177 0.22 17.35 0.10
C THR A 177 0.53 15.89 0.31
N ALA A 178 1.63 15.61 1.01
CA ALA A 178 1.97 14.27 1.45
C ALA A 178 2.51 14.28 2.89
N PHE A 179 2.38 13.15 3.56
CA PHE A 179 3.02 12.87 4.84
C PHE A 179 4.12 11.83 4.63
N TYR A 180 5.26 12.02 5.26
CA TYR A 180 6.39 11.11 5.09
C TYR A 180 7.22 10.96 6.35
N TYR A 181 7.94 9.85 6.48
CA TYR A 181 8.93 9.64 7.51
C TYR A 181 10.34 9.81 6.94
N PRO A 182 11.05 10.92 7.27
CA PRO A 182 12.32 11.28 6.61
C PRO A 182 13.40 10.21 6.69
N ALA A 183 13.52 9.51 7.84
CA ALA A 183 14.58 8.52 8.05
C ALA A 183 14.44 7.25 7.18
N ALA A 184 13.29 7.08 6.50
CA ALA A 184 13.10 5.98 5.56
C ALA A 184 13.78 6.22 4.19
N PHE A 185 14.18 7.45 3.88
CA PHE A 185 14.65 7.87 2.55
C PHE A 185 16.09 8.38 2.56
N ASP A 186 16.80 8.19 1.46
CA ASP A 186 18.06 8.89 1.23
C ASP A 186 17.85 10.39 0.93
N GLN A 187 18.93 11.19 1.00
CA GLN A 187 18.86 12.63 0.82
C GLN A 187 18.37 13.05 -0.58
N VAL A 188 18.70 12.28 -1.61
CA VAL A 188 18.26 12.54 -2.99
C VAL A 188 16.76 12.38 -3.10
N SER A 189 16.22 11.31 -2.50
CA SER A 189 14.77 11.05 -2.46
C SER A 189 14.01 12.12 -1.67
N ILE A 190 14.57 12.60 -0.55
CA ILE A 190 13.98 13.71 0.21
C ILE A 190 13.90 14.98 -0.66
N LYS A 191 14.96 15.34 -1.38
CA LYS A 191 14.95 16.49 -2.31
C LYS A 191 13.87 16.35 -3.37
N LYS A 192 13.72 15.15 -3.96
CA LYS A 192 12.64 14.86 -4.93
C LYS A 192 11.25 15.05 -4.33
N LEU A 193 11.03 14.51 -3.11
CA LEU A 193 9.75 14.68 -2.39
C LEU A 193 9.44 16.16 -2.12
N THR A 194 10.43 16.94 -1.68
CA THR A 194 10.27 18.38 -1.45
C THR A 194 9.92 19.16 -2.72
N SER A 195 10.49 18.77 -3.87
CA SER A 195 10.14 19.37 -5.17
C SER A 195 8.78 18.91 -5.69
N LEU A 196 8.34 17.70 -5.30
CA LEU A 196 7.09 17.11 -5.76
C LEU A 196 5.87 17.64 -5.00
N PHE A 197 6.02 17.83 -3.68
CA PHE A 197 4.92 18.22 -2.80
C PHE A 197 5.17 19.60 -2.18
N PRO A 198 4.42 20.66 -2.59
CA PRO A 198 4.49 21.96 -1.92
C PRO A 198 4.23 21.89 -0.42
N LYS A 199 3.41 20.94 0.03
CA LYS A 199 3.14 20.69 1.43
C LYS A 199 3.56 19.25 1.79
N LEU A 200 4.80 19.11 2.25
CA LEU A 200 5.39 17.85 2.68
C LEU A 200 5.52 17.81 4.21
N ILE A 201 4.71 17.00 4.88
CA ILE A 201 4.57 16.97 6.35
C ILE A 201 5.35 15.78 6.91
N ARG A 202 6.23 16.06 7.88
CA ARG A 202 7.03 15.02 8.54
C ARG A 202 6.20 14.28 9.59
N LEU A 203 6.20 12.96 9.53
CA LEU A 203 5.59 12.10 10.55
C LEU A 203 6.52 11.96 11.75
N PRO A 204 6.00 12.04 12.99
CA PRO A 204 6.75 11.71 14.19
C PRO A 204 7.19 10.23 14.15
N LYS A 205 8.40 9.95 14.69
CA LYS A 205 8.98 8.58 14.73
C LYS A 205 8.02 7.54 15.32
N LYS A 206 7.32 7.91 16.40
CA LYS A 206 6.35 7.02 17.08
C LYS A 206 5.19 6.64 16.15
N GLU A 207 4.62 7.62 15.44
CA GLU A 207 3.48 7.37 14.55
C GLU A 207 3.92 6.67 13.26
N ALA A 208 5.08 7.03 12.71
CA ALA A 208 5.69 6.29 11.60
C ALA A 208 5.96 4.83 11.98
N GLY A 209 6.47 4.59 13.20
CA GLY A 209 6.66 3.25 13.77
C GLY A 209 5.35 2.47 13.99
N ASN A 210 4.20 3.13 13.96
CA ASN A 210 2.88 2.48 13.94
C ASN A 210 2.34 2.33 12.51
N LEU A 211 3.16 2.52 11.48
CA LEU A 211 2.77 2.44 10.05
C LEU A 211 1.59 3.38 9.68
N VAL A 212 1.49 4.57 10.30
CA VAL A 212 0.39 5.49 10.03
C VAL A 212 0.34 5.96 8.57
N ALA A 213 1.48 6.00 7.87
CA ALA A 213 1.53 6.30 6.44
C ALA A 213 0.76 5.27 5.60
N ASN A 214 0.63 4.03 6.09
CA ASN A 214 -0.13 2.97 5.42
C ASN A 214 -1.65 3.14 5.63
N SER A 215 -2.14 4.36 5.41
CA SER A 215 -3.54 4.77 5.44
C SER A 215 -4.11 4.85 4.03
N LEU A 216 -5.43 4.92 3.91
CA LEU A 216 -6.12 5.05 2.63
C LEU A 216 -6.98 6.32 2.64
N ASN A 217 -6.94 7.10 1.56
CA ASN A 217 -7.80 8.26 1.39
C ASN A 217 -8.75 8.11 0.21
N THR A 218 -9.97 8.60 0.39
CA THR A 218 -10.99 8.72 -0.64
C THR A 218 -11.78 10.00 -0.39
N ASP A 219 -11.91 10.85 -1.40
CA ASP A 219 -12.51 12.18 -1.27
C ASP A 219 -11.86 12.95 -0.09
N HIS A 220 -12.65 13.49 0.81
CA HIS A 220 -12.22 14.15 2.05
C HIS A 220 -12.19 13.20 3.27
N GLN A 221 -12.16 11.89 3.05
CA GLN A 221 -12.15 10.85 4.07
C GLN A 221 -10.78 10.16 4.11
N VAL A 222 -10.24 9.92 5.30
CA VAL A 222 -9.02 9.13 5.49
C VAL A 222 -9.29 7.99 6.46
N ILE A 223 -9.03 6.77 6.02
CA ILE A 223 -9.09 5.58 6.87
C ILE A 223 -7.68 5.35 7.40
N THR A 224 -7.52 5.38 8.71
CA THR A 224 -6.22 5.28 9.38
C THR A 224 -6.29 4.36 10.60
N GLN A 225 -5.16 3.82 11.00
CA GLN A 225 -5.12 3.06 12.24
C GLN A 225 -5.22 3.97 13.47
N ARG A 226 -5.66 3.38 14.57
CA ARG A 226 -5.78 4.06 15.87
C ARG A 226 -4.39 4.44 16.42
N GLY A 227 -4.33 5.49 17.24
CA GLY A 227 -3.09 5.87 17.94
C GLY A 227 -2.17 6.82 17.17
N ALA A 228 -2.71 7.59 16.20
CA ALA A 228 -1.99 8.57 15.39
C ALA A 228 -2.50 10.02 15.66
N PRO A 229 -2.29 10.61 16.85
CA PRO A 229 -2.87 11.90 17.20
C PRO A 229 -2.33 13.06 16.36
N PHE A 230 -1.03 13.10 16.03
CA PHE A 230 -0.44 14.13 15.20
C PHE A 230 -1.00 14.06 13.78
N PHE A 231 -0.98 12.88 13.16
CA PHE A 231 -1.48 12.66 11.81
C PHE A 231 -2.95 13.07 11.68
N ARG A 232 -3.78 12.67 12.63
CA ARG A 232 -5.20 13.06 12.67
C ARG A 232 -5.40 14.56 12.82
N LYS A 233 -4.66 15.21 13.74
CA LYS A 233 -4.72 16.66 13.94
C LYS A 233 -4.42 17.41 12.63
N GLU A 234 -3.35 17.01 11.93
CA GLU A 234 -2.99 17.62 10.65
C GLU A 234 -4.04 17.37 9.57
N LEU A 235 -4.60 16.15 9.49
CA LEU A 235 -5.69 15.84 8.56
C LEU A 235 -6.93 16.70 8.81
N THR A 236 -7.35 16.85 10.08
CA THR A 236 -8.48 17.71 10.46
C THR A 236 -8.22 19.16 10.07
N ARG A 237 -6.98 19.67 10.28
CA ARG A 237 -6.58 21.03 9.86
C ARG A 237 -6.60 21.23 8.34
N LEU A 238 -6.47 20.14 7.60
CA LEU A 238 -6.54 20.11 6.13
C LEU A 238 -7.96 19.88 5.60
N GLY A 239 -8.97 19.78 6.48
CA GLY A 239 -10.38 19.60 6.11
C GLY A 239 -10.76 18.12 5.84
N TYR A 240 -9.96 17.16 6.33
CA TYR A 240 -10.25 15.74 6.15
C TYR A 240 -10.89 15.13 7.41
N GLN A 241 -11.89 14.28 7.19
CA GLN A 241 -12.48 13.44 8.22
C GLN A 241 -11.70 12.12 8.34
N THR A 242 -11.50 11.62 9.56
CA THR A 242 -10.74 10.38 9.79
C THR A 242 -11.61 9.27 10.35
N HIS A 243 -11.48 8.07 9.77
CA HIS A 243 -12.06 6.83 10.26
C HIS A 243 -10.95 5.95 10.85
N GLN A 244 -11.02 5.67 12.14
CA GLN A 244 -9.99 4.90 12.83
C GLN A 244 -10.39 3.44 12.98
N VAL A 245 -9.46 2.55 12.67
CA VAL A 245 -9.63 1.11 12.86
C VAL A 245 -8.37 0.51 13.49
N ASP A 246 -8.55 -0.44 14.39
CA ASP A 246 -7.43 -1.23 14.93
C ASP A 246 -7.06 -2.33 13.93
N ILE A 247 -5.79 -2.38 13.52
CA ILE A 247 -5.25 -3.37 12.59
C ILE A 247 -3.88 -3.90 13.06
N ASP A 248 -3.64 -3.88 14.37
CA ASP A 248 -2.35 -4.23 14.96
C ASP A 248 -1.96 -5.71 14.72
N GLU A 249 -2.90 -6.61 14.45
CA GLU A 249 -2.55 -7.97 14.03
C GLU A 249 -1.84 -7.96 12.66
N PHE A 250 -2.24 -7.10 11.73
CA PHE A 250 -1.61 -6.98 10.42
C PHE A 250 -0.27 -6.25 10.48
N THR A 251 -0.16 -5.25 11.36
CA THR A 251 1.13 -4.54 11.54
C THR A 251 2.22 -5.42 12.11
N LYS A 252 1.90 -6.52 12.81
CA LYS A 252 2.87 -7.55 13.21
C LYS A 252 3.58 -8.20 12.01
N ALA A 253 2.95 -8.20 10.85
CA ALA A 253 3.55 -8.68 9.60
C ALA A 253 4.05 -7.53 8.71
N GLY A 254 3.96 -6.28 9.18
CA GLY A 254 4.48 -5.09 8.50
C GLY A 254 3.51 -4.43 7.53
N GLY A 255 2.24 -4.81 7.52
CA GLY A 255 1.21 -4.21 6.66
C GLY A 255 0.16 -3.42 7.44
N GLY A 256 -0.44 -2.43 6.78
CA GLY A 256 -1.51 -1.58 7.31
C GLY A 256 -2.74 -1.57 6.41
N ILE A 257 -3.52 -0.50 6.50
CA ILE A 257 -4.80 -0.37 5.79
C ILE A 257 -4.60 -0.33 4.27
N HIS A 258 -3.60 0.43 3.79
CA HIS A 258 -3.27 0.48 2.37
C HIS A 258 -2.84 -0.89 1.86
N CYS A 259 -1.93 -1.58 2.55
CA CYS A 259 -1.48 -2.91 2.18
C CYS A 259 -2.64 -3.92 2.05
N LEU A 260 -3.68 -3.81 2.89
CA LEU A 260 -4.85 -4.68 2.87
C LEU A 260 -5.81 -4.38 1.70
N THR A 261 -5.57 -3.30 0.92
CA THR A 261 -6.57 -2.76 0.01
C THR A 261 -5.96 -2.37 -1.33
N ILE A 262 -6.29 -3.09 -2.39
CA ILE A 262 -5.98 -2.61 -3.74
C ILE A 262 -7.19 -1.89 -4.33
N THR A 263 -6.99 -0.64 -4.71
CA THR A 263 -8.02 0.14 -5.41
C THR A 263 -8.10 -0.29 -6.86
N THR A 264 -9.28 -0.71 -7.31
CA THR A 264 -9.50 -1.19 -8.68
C THR A 264 -10.29 -0.21 -9.54
N GLU A 265 -10.94 0.79 -8.93
CA GLU A 265 -11.67 1.83 -9.66
C GLU A 265 -11.73 3.12 -8.85
N THR A 266 -11.47 4.24 -9.54
CA THR A 266 -11.63 5.61 -9.02
C THR A 266 -12.49 6.45 -9.98
N ASN A 267 -12.86 7.68 -9.54
CA ASN A 267 -13.48 8.67 -10.44
C ASN A 267 -12.51 9.14 -11.51
#